data_1a2426046bae8a202bbb962693052c0d
#
_entry.id   1a2426046bae8a202bbb962693052c0d
#
_cell.length_a   1.000
_cell.length_b   1.000
_cell.length_c   1.000
_cell.angle_alpha   90.00
_cell.angle_beta   90.00
_cell.angle_gamma   90.00
#
_symmetry.space_group_name_H-M   'P 1'
#
loop_
_entity.id
_entity.type
_entity.pdbx_description
1 polymer ?
#
loop_
_entity_poly.entity_id
_entity_poly.type
_entity_poly.pdbx_seq_one_letter_code
_entity_poly.pdbx_strand_id
1 'polypeptide(L)'
;MRLVRLGEPVSAVGNDLRAALVACGTGRALLGGVGVLGGRPAGSAGQVDAVLVLPRAVLVVVGVDLPEPVRALRAPLDAPWNLDGTPLPTQAGGPHPAAAARTLTAEIQSRLNRLPGTVPPVRTLIAVGPFVERVEQAPGDRDAGVRVFHPSPATVLGAARELADHPAPCQPADARRVLDLLFPPGSGLAAGMTDLAGLTEEDLAREGFGSDATTTGTTSTGRSGVGPTGTTREPPPSSGPHRPTTGRTRLTWQGWAAAVVGVGVLAAGGVVLALSGSDQDVNADQPESSAGENTAEYREVAADSGTGCADNAFGDVRTWLREHDCSTLSRGLLDLSVNGRAVGVSLAVATFADEDTAGAFQDLVESPGRGGVDDLLRDGHEWPTGPDDFHGAAFVTSREGAEVRIAQAVWSEGGADPQDATLQAAARNALRVNLR
;
A
#
# COMPACT_ATOMS: atom_id res chain seq x y z
N MET A 1 10.69 -4.59 -7.07
CA MET A 1 11.36 -3.27 -7.04
C MET A 1 11.93 -3.03 -5.66
N ARG A 2 13.15 -2.56 -5.54
CA ARG A 2 13.76 -2.22 -4.25
C ARG A 2 13.39 -0.79 -3.86
N LEU A 3 12.89 -0.59 -2.64
CA LEU A 3 12.50 0.73 -2.15
C LEU A 3 13.56 1.28 -1.19
N VAL A 4 13.90 2.55 -1.36
CA VAL A 4 14.83 3.30 -0.51
C VAL A 4 14.13 4.59 -0.06
N ARG A 5 14.11 4.85 1.25
CA ARG A 5 13.46 6.04 1.82
C ARG A 5 14.49 7.12 2.11
N LEU A 6 14.41 8.23 1.40
CA LEU A 6 15.26 9.41 1.62
C LEU A 6 14.57 10.53 2.42
N GLY A 7 13.25 10.48 2.55
CA GLY A 7 12.49 11.49 3.28
C GLY A 7 11.04 11.06 3.53
N GLU A 8 10.28 11.95 4.14
CA GLU A 8 8.84 11.81 4.25
C GLU A 8 8.18 12.15 2.90
N PRO A 9 7.00 11.59 2.61
CA PRO A 9 6.20 12.01 1.48
C PRO A 9 5.93 13.52 1.53
N VAL A 10 5.85 14.15 0.38
CA VAL A 10 5.57 15.60 0.26
C VAL A 10 4.06 15.85 0.35
N SER A 11 3.28 14.88 -0.10
CA SER A 11 1.82 14.90 -0.12
C SER A 11 1.24 13.82 0.79
N ALA A 12 -0.01 13.99 1.22
CA ALA A 12 -0.71 12.97 1.97
C ALA A 12 -0.90 11.69 1.13
N VAL A 13 -1.24 11.84 -0.15
CA VAL A 13 -1.36 10.71 -1.09
C VAL A 13 -0.03 9.97 -1.33
N GLY A 14 1.10 10.58 -0.99
CA GLY A 14 2.41 9.92 -1.02
C GLY A 14 2.50 8.72 -0.10
N ASN A 15 1.73 8.66 0.99
CA ASN A 15 1.64 7.49 1.85
C ASN A 15 0.93 6.32 1.16
N ASP A 16 -0.17 6.60 0.45
CA ASP A 16 -0.89 5.58 -0.35
C ASP A 16 -0.01 5.05 -1.49
N LEU A 17 0.71 5.97 -2.14
CA LEU A 17 1.70 5.61 -3.15
C LEU A 17 2.78 4.67 -2.57
N ARG A 18 3.32 4.97 -1.39
CA ARG A 18 4.29 4.13 -0.70
C ARG A 18 3.72 2.75 -0.42
N ALA A 19 2.50 2.67 0.14
CA ALA A 19 1.83 1.40 0.43
C ALA A 19 1.64 0.58 -0.86
N ALA A 20 1.17 1.21 -1.93
CA ALA A 20 1.01 0.56 -3.24
C ALA A 20 2.34 0.03 -3.82
N LEU A 21 3.43 0.80 -3.67
CA LEU A 21 4.77 0.38 -4.13
C LEU A 21 5.33 -0.79 -3.31
N VAL A 22 5.13 -0.78 -1.98
CA VAL A 22 5.51 -1.90 -1.09
C VAL A 22 4.79 -3.18 -1.51
N ALA A 23 3.50 -3.10 -1.82
CA ALA A 23 2.70 -4.24 -2.27
C ALA A 23 3.14 -4.81 -3.63
N CYS A 24 3.88 -4.07 -4.46
CA CYS A 24 4.50 -4.59 -5.68
C CYS A 24 5.68 -5.55 -5.42
N GLY A 25 6.14 -5.66 -4.17
CA GLY A 25 7.22 -6.57 -3.77
C GLY A 25 8.59 -6.22 -4.34
N THR A 26 9.59 -7.04 -3.97
CA THR A 26 10.99 -6.89 -4.42
C THR A 26 11.27 -7.73 -5.67
N GLY A 27 12.36 -7.38 -6.38
CA GLY A 27 12.78 -8.08 -7.60
C GLY A 27 11.96 -7.71 -8.84
N ARG A 28 12.25 -8.40 -9.95
CA ARG A 28 11.71 -8.10 -11.28
C ARG A 28 10.37 -8.77 -11.60
N ALA A 29 9.81 -9.55 -10.67
CA ALA A 29 8.63 -10.38 -10.97
C ALA A 29 7.39 -9.57 -11.38
N LEU A 30 7.15 -8.43 -10.73
CA LEU A 30 6.03 -7.54 -11.05
C LEU A 30 6.52 -6.23 -11.69
N LEU A 31 7.37 -5.50 -10.98
CA LEU A 31 7.93 -4.22 -11.40
C LEU A 31 9.37 -4.14 -10.91
N GLY A 32 10.34 -4.35 -11.75
CA GLY A 32 11.77 -4.23 -11.39
C GLY A 32 12.18 -2.80 -11.05
N GLY A 33 13.47 -2.60 -10.77
CA GLY A 33 14.04 -1.28 -10.56
C GLY A 33 14.18 -0.84 -9.11
N VAL A 34 14.52 0.44 -8.91
CA VAL A 34 14.73 1.07 -7.60
C VAL A 34 13.75 2.23 -7.44
N GLY A 35 12.95 2.20 -6.39
CA GLY A 35 12.07 3.30 -6.00
C GLY A 35 12.69 4.10 -4.86
N VAL A 36 12.95 5.38 -5.07
CA VAL A 36 13.43 6.31 -4.06
C VAL A 36 12.24 7.13 -3.58
N LEU A 37 11.91 6.98 -2.29
CA LEU A 37 10.74 7.59 -1.67
C LEU A 37 11.13 8.84 -0.89
N GLY A 38 10.38 9.89 -1.10
CA GLY A 38 10.59 11.18 -0.46
C GLY A 38 11.98 11.74 -0.75
N GLY A 39 12.11 12.98 -1.08
CA GLY A 39 13.41 13.56 -1.31
C GLY A 39 13.38 14.65 -2.37
N ARG A 40 14.49 15.32 -2.49
CA ARG A 40 14.68 16.34 -3.52
C ARG A 40 15.75 15.87 -4.50
N PRO A 41 15.38 15.46 -5.72
CA PRO A 41 16.39 15.16 -6.74
C PRO A 41 17.30 16.36 -6.94
N ALA A 42 18.60 16.13 -7.01
CA ALA A 42 19.57 17.20 -7.13
C ALA A 42 19.26 18.12 -8.33
N GLY A 43 19.19 19.42 -8.10
CA GLY A 43 18.90 20.46 -9.10
C GLY A 43 17.46 20.52 -9.58
N SER A 44 16.53 19.85 -8.91
CA SER A 44 15.10 20.13 -9.07
C SER A 44 14.68 21.28 -8.15
N ALA A 45 13.73 22.09 -8.61
CA ALA A 45 13.17 23.18 -7.82
C ALA A 45 12.32 22.69 -6.65
N GLY A 46 11.77 21.47 -6.74
CA GLY A 46 10.84 20.91 -5.77
C GLY A 46 11.24 19.53 -5.24
N GLN A 47 10.56 19.13 -4.18
CA GLN A 47 10.55 17.75 -3.69
C GLN A 47 9.56 16.91 -4.51
N VAL A 48 9.74 15.61 -4.50
CA VAL A 48 8.86 14.63 -5.14
C VAL A 48 8.49 13.53 -4.15
N ASP A 49 7.34 12.92 -4.32
CA ASP A 49 6.92 11.80 -3.46
C ASP A 49 7.73 10.54 -3.74
N ALA A 50 8.08 10.32 -5.01
CA ALA A 50 8.98 9.24 -5.39
C ALA A 50 9.70 9.51 -6.73
N VAL A 51 10.84 8.86 -6.92
CA VAL A 51 11.45 8.63 -8.23
C VAL A 51 11.63 7.14 -8.40
N LEU A 52 11.03 6.57 -9.46
CA LEU A 52 11.18 5.16 -9.78
C LEU A 52 12.17 5.03 -10.93
N VAL A 53 13.37 4.53 -10.65
CA VAL A 53 14.36 4.21 -11.68
C VAL A 53 14.11 2.77 -12.11
N LEU A 54 13.47 2.61 -13.28
CA LEU A 54 13.11 1.33 -13.85
C LEU A 54 14.10 0.97 -14.97
N PRO A 55 14.19 -0.30 -15.36
CA PRO A 55 15.06 -0.69 -16.48
C PRO A 55 14.78 0.06 -17.79
N ARG A 56 13.53 0.51 -18.01
CA ARG A 56 13.10 1.11 -19.29
C ARG A 56 12.50 2.52 -19.16
N ALA A 57 12.44 3.09 -17.96
CA ALA A 57 12.00 4.45 -17.72
C ALA A 57 12.52 4.98 -16.39
N VAL A 58 12.60 6.30 -16.26
CA VAL A 58 12.67 6.99 -14.97
C VAL A 58 11.34 7.69 -14.76
N LEU A 59 10.62 7.35 -13.70
CA LEU A 59 9.31 7.91 -13.41
C LEU A 59 9.42 8.90 -12.24
N VAL A 60 9.05 10.14 -12.48
CA VAL A 60 8.95 11.18 -11.43
C VAL A 60 7.51 11.17 -10.93
N VAL A 61 7.33 10.90 -9.65
CA VAL A 61 6.00 10.81 -9.04
C VAL A 61 5.76 12.00 -8.15
N VAL A 62 4.69 12.73 -8.45
CA VAL A 62 4.25 13.91 -7.69
C VAL A 62 2.84 13.63 -7.18
N GLY A 63 2.63 13.79 -5.89
CA GLY A 63 1.32 13.68 -5.27
C GLY A 63 0.55 14.99 -5.34
N VAL A 64 -0.75 14.88 -5.51
CA VAL A 64 -1.69 16.01 -5.48
C VAL A 64 -2.83 15.63 -4.53
N ASP A 65 -2.85 16.30 -3.39
CA ASP A 65 -3.90 16.12 -2.40
C ASP A 65 -5.15 16.89 -2.87
N LEU A 66 -6.24 16.18 -3.07
CA LEU A 66 -7.53 16.76 -3.38
C LEU A 66 -8.24 17.17 -2.08
N PRO A 67 -9.09 18.20 -2.12
CA PRO A 67 -9.76 18.67 -0.91
C PRO A 67 -10.75 17.65 -0.34
N GLU A 68 -11.23 16.72 -1.15
CA GLU A 68 -12.23 15.71 -0.78
C GLU A 68 -12.11 14.47 -1.68
N PRO A 69 -12.64 13.32 -1.25
CA PRO A 69 -12.81 12.16 -2.12
C PRO A 69 -13.75 12.46 -3.29
N VAL A 70 -13.40 11.97 -4.49
CA VAL A 70 -14.20 12.23 -5.70
C VAL A 70 -14.48 10.95 -6.47
N ARG A 71 -15.65 10.89 -7.13
CA ARG A 71 -16.00 9.78 -8.02
C ARG A 71 -15.29 9.88 -9.37
N ALA A 72 -15.24 11.07 -9.94
CA ALA A 72 -14.62 11.31 -11.24
C ALA A 72 -13.70 12.54 -11.20
N LEU A 73 -12.42 12.32 -11.44
CA LEU A 73 -11.45 13.37 -11.68
C LEU A 73 -11.20 13.48 -13.19
N ARG A 74 -11.59 14.61 -13.78
CA ARG A 74 -11.12 14.95 -15.12
C ARG A 74 -9.85 15.78 -15.00
N ALA A 75 -8.73 15.24 -15.48
CA ALA A 75 -7.39 15.79 -15.27
C ALA A 75 -6.65 16.07 -16.59
N PRO A 76 -7.09 17.05 -17.40
CA PRO A 76 -6.36 17.46 -18.60
C PRO A 76 -5.03 18.12 -18.22
N LEU A 77 -4.02 18.04 -19.11
CA LEU A 77 -2.70 18.59 -18.83
C LEU A 77 -2.64 20.14 -18.94
N ASP A 78 -3.48 20.71 -19.81
CA ASP A 78 -3.41 22.12 -20.18
C ASP A 78 -4.70 22.90 -19.84
N ALA A 79 -5.60 22.34 -19.03
CA ALA A 79 -6.84 22.97 -18.59
C ALA A 79 -7.13 22.65 -17.14
N PRO A 80 -7.94 23.45 -16.42
CA PRO A 80 -8.28 23.20 -15.02
C PRO A 80 -8.83 21.80 -14.79
N TRP A 81 -8.39 21.16 -13.72
CA TRP A 81 -8.94 19.88 -13.29
C TRP A 81 -10.36 20.05 -12.78
N ASN A 82 -11.16 19.01 -12.92
CA ASN A 82 -12.56 19.02 -12.55
C ASN A 82 -12.87 17.82 -11.67
N LEU A 83 -13.46 18.09 -10.51
CA LEU A 83 -13.86 17.13 -9.48
C LEU A 83 -15.37 16.99 -9.55
N ASP A 84 -15.90 15.86 -9.98
CA ASP A 84 -17.35 15.57 -10.08
C ASP A 84 -18.16 16.68 -10.75
N GLY A 85 -17.58 17.35 -11.75
CA GLY A 85 -18.21 18.46 -12.46
C GLY A 85 -17.85 19.85 -11.93
N THR A 86 -17.13 19.96 -10.81
CA THR A 86 -16.70 21.23 -10.20
C THR A 86 -15.20 21.45 -10.45
N PRO A 87 -14.76 22.66 -10.87
CA PRO A 87 -13.33 22.94 -11.02
C PRO A 87 -12.58 22.77 -9.70
N LEU A 88 -11.41 22.11 -9.75
CA LEU A 88 -10.50 22.04 -8.59
C LEU A 88 -10.15 23.46 -8.13
N PRO A 89 -10.40 23.80 -6.87
CA PRO A 89 -9.98 25.10 -6.33
C PRO A 89 -8.45 25.17 -6.33
N THR A 90 -7.88 25.90 -7.27
CA THR A 90 -6.46 26.24 -7.23
C THR A 90 -6.27 27.46 -6.34
N GLN A 91 -5.28 27.44 -5.47
CA GLN A 91 -4.89 28.66 -4.77
C GLN A 91 -4.62 29.76 -5.82
N ALA A 92 -5.17 30.95 -5.59
CA ALA A 92 -5.05 32.06 -6.55
C ALA A 92 -3.57 32.30 -6.90
N GLY A 93 -3.21 32.04 -8.17
CA GLY A 93 -1.85 32.17 -8.67
C GLY A 93 -0.95 30.94 -8.48
N GLY A 94 -1.45 29.82 -7.94
CA GLY A 94 -0.70 28.57 -7.86
C GLY A 94 -0.55 27.91 -9.26
N PRO A 95 0.57 27.19 -9.50
CA PRO A 95 0.76 26.50 -10.77
C PRO A 95 -0.24 25.35 -10.90
N HIS A 96 -0.66 25.08 -12.15
CA HIS A 96 -1.47 23.91 -12.47
C HIS A 96 -0.72 22.62 -12.08
N PRO A 97 -1.34 21.63 -11.39
CA PRO A 97 -0.64 20.45 -10.87
C PRO A 97 0.16 19.69 -11.94
N ALA A 98 -0.43 19.49 -13.12
CA ALA A 98 0.27 18.82 -14.22
C ALA A 98 1.44 19.65 -14.78
N ALA A 99 1.32 20.98 -14.83
CA ALA A 99 2.40 21.86 -15.28
C ALA A 99 3.58 21.82 -14.30
N ALA A 100 3.32 21.88 -12.99
CA ALA A 100 4.34 21.76 -11.96
C ALA A 100 5.09 20.43 -12.05
N ALA A 101 4.36 19.31 -12.14
CA ALA A 101 4.95 17.97 -12.27
C ALA A 101 5.80 17.82 -13.55
N ARG A 102 5.32 18.35 -14.69
CA ARG A 102 6.05 18.33 -15.96
C ARG A 102 7.33 19.17 -15.90
N THR A 103 7.31 20.30 -15.20
CA THR A 103 8.50 21.12 -15.00
C THR A 103 9.58 20.37 -14.25
N LEU A 104 9.24 19.72 -13.13
CA LEU A 104 10.17 18.89 -12.37
C LEU A 104 10.72 17.73 -13.23
N THR A 105 9.87 17.08 -14.00
CA THR A 105 10.28 16.01 -14.92
C THR A 105 11.26 16.52 -15.98
N ALA A 106 11.01 17.67 -16.56
CA ALA A 106 11.88 18.28 -17.57
C ALA A 106 13.25 18.70 -16.99
N GLU A 107 13.29 19.20 -15.77
CA GLU A 107 14.55 19.50 -15.05
C GLU A 107 15.38 18.23 -14.85
N ILE A 108 14.76 17.16 -14.39
CA ILE A 108 15.40 15.85 -14.20
C ILE A 108 15.88 15.29 -15.54
N GLN A 109 15.04 15.29 -16.59
CA GLN A 109 15.41 14.83 -17.93
C GLN A 109 16.63 15.61 -18.47
N SER A 110 16.63 16.94 -18.32
CA SER A 110 17.75 17.78 -18.76
C SER A 110 19.08 17.42 -18.09
N ARG A 111 19.03 16.99 -16.83
CA ARG A 111 20.23 16.52 -16.12
C ARG A 111 20.67 15.16 -16.60
N LEU A 112 19.74 14.22 -16.73
CA LEU A 112 20.04 12.86 -17.17
C LEU A 112 20.61 12.83 -18.60
N ASN A 113 20.20 13.76 -19.47
CA ASN A 113 20.74 13.90 -20.82
C ASN A 113 22.25 14.26 -20.86
N ARG A 114 22.85 14.63 -19.73
CA ARG A 114 24.30 14.89 -19.63
C ARG A 114 25.11 13.65 -19.30
N LEU A 115 24.43 12.55 -18.91
CA LEU A 115 25.10 11.28 -18.62
C LEU A 115 25.50 10.59 -19.93
N PRO A 116 26.71 9.99 -19.99
CA PRO A 116 27.07 9.10 -21.08
C PRO A 116 26.31 7.76 -20.93
N GLY A 117 26.05 7.08 -22.04
CA GLY A 117 25.40 5.78 -22.06
C GLY A 117 23.92 5.84 -22.39
N THR A 118 23.21 4.72 -22.18
CA THR A 118 21.78 4.61 -22.45
C THR A 118 21.00 4.96 -21.21
N VAL A 119 20.49 6.18 -21.14
CA VAL A 119 19.62 6.63 -20.06
C VAL A 119 18.17 6.53 -20.52
N PRO A 120 17.30 5.83 -19.78
CA PRO A 120 15.90 5.73 -20.15
C PRO A 120 15.20 7.10 -20.09
N PRO A 121 14.12 7.29 -20.86
CA PRO A 121 13.34 8.53 -20.82
C PRO A 121 12.74 8.77 -19.45
N VAL A 122 12.64 10.05 -19.09
CA VAL A 122 11.92 10.47 -17.88
C VAL A 122 10.46 10.70 -18.21
N ARG A 123 9.56 10.16 -17.39
CA ARG A 123 8.11 10.27 -17.53
C ARG A 123 7.49 10.79 -16.24
N THR A 124 6.30 11.33 -16.34
CA THR A 124 5.59 11.95 -15.20
C THR A 124 4.48 11.05 -14.72
N LEU A 125 4.46 10.77 -13.43
CA LEU A 125 3.33 10.18 -12.71
C LEU A 125 2.75 11.21 -11.75
N ILE A 126 1.43 11.38 -11.76
CA ILE A 126 0.73 12.25 -10.83
C ILE A 126 -0.22 11.38 -10.03
N ALA A 127 0.12 11.15 -8.77
CA ALA A 127 -0.71 10.44 -7.82
C ALA A 127 -1.75 11.39 -7.24
N VAL A 128 -3.02 11.01 -7.20
CA VAL A 128 -4.11 11.84 -6.69
C VAL A 128 -4.86 11.14 -5.56
N GLY A 129 -5.18 11.85 -4.50
CA GLY A 129 -5.87 11.34 -3.30
C GLY A 129 -6.63 12.44 -2.57
N PRO A 130 -7.39 12.09 -1.50
CA PRO A 130 -7.35 10.82 -0.78
C PRO A 130 -7.98 9.63 -1.52
N PHE A 131 -9.07 9.81 -2.23
CA PHE A 131 -9.73 8.76 -3.01
C PHE A 131 -10.26 9.31 -4.32
N VAL A 132 -10.04 8.58 -5.42
CA VAL A 132 -10.58 8.89 -6.75
C VAL A 132 -11.02 7.58 -7.38
N GLU A 133 -12.33 7.41 -7.58
CA GLU A 133 -12.88 6.19 -8.17
C GLU A 133 -12.46 6.06 -9.65
N ARG A 134 -12.51 7.18 -10.40
CA ARG A 134 -12.17 7.20 -11.82
C ARG A 134 -11.39 8.44 -12.20
N VAL A 135 -10.25 8.24 -12.86
CA VAL A 135 -9.48 9.32 -13.47
C VAL A 135 -9.75 9.34 -14.98
N GLU A 136 -10.22 10.47 -15.48
CA GLU A 136 -10.45 10.73 -16.91
C GLU A 136 -9.29 11.57 -17.46
N GLN A 137 -8.52 10.98 -18.33
CA GLN A 137 -7.39 11.62 -19.00
C GLN A 137 -7.50 11.39 -20.52
N ALA A 138 -7.29 12.45 -21.31
CA ALA A 138 -7.35 12.37 -22.75
C ALA A 138 -6.23 11.44 -23.29
N PRO A 139 -6.49 10.70 -24.40
CA PRO A 139 -5.45 9.85 -25.01
C PRO A 139 -4.17 10.62 -25.34
N GLY A 140 -4.26 11.81 -25.93
CA GLY A 140 -3.11 12.65 -26.26
C GLY A 140 -2.27 13.07 -25.06
N ASP A 141 -2.89 13.24 -23.88
CA ASP A 141 -2.18 13.51 -22.64
C ASP A 141 -1.33 12.33 -22.19
N ARG A 142 -1.84 11.13 -22.45
CA ARG A 142 -1.11 9.87 -22.18
C ARG A 142 0.09 9.72 -23.10
N ASP A 143 -0.08 10.02 -24.37
CA ASP A 143 0.98 9.98 -25.39
C ASP A 143 2.10 10.99 -25.06
N ALA A 144 1.78 12.06 -24.33
CA ALA A 144 2.76 13.00 -23.79
C ALA A 144 3.63 12.44 -22.63
N GLY A 145 3.44 11.18 -22.26
CA GLY A 145 4.21 10.51 -21.20
C GLY A 145 3.83 10.95 -19.78
N VAL A 146 2.57 11.36 -19.59
CA VAL A 146 2.04 11.77 -18.28
C VAL A 146 0.87 10.88 -17.91
N ARG A 147 0.88 10.34 -16.68
CA ARG A 147 -0.21 9.59 -16.10
C ARG A 147 -0.70 10.23 -14.83
N VAL A 148 -2.02 10.41 -14.74
CA VAL A 148 -2.72 10.77 -13.50
C VAL A 148 -3.47 9.53 -13.02
N PHE A 149 -3.32 9.17 -11.76
CA PHE A 149 -3.93 7.95 -11.21
C PHE A 149 -4.11 8.06 -9.69
N HIS A 150 -5.10 7.36 -9.16
CA HIS A 150 -5.19 7.12 -7.71
C HIS A 150 -4.29 5.92 -7.35
N PRO A 151 -3.41 6.04 -6.33
CA PRO A 151 -2.46 4.99 -5.97
C PRO A 151 -3.14 3.72 -5.49
N SER A 152 -2.92 2.64 -6.21
CA SER A 152 -3.17 1.26 -5.80
C SER A 152 -2.08 0.38 -6.43
N PRO A 153 -1.82 -0.84 -5.94
CA PRO A 153 -0.83 -1.73 -6.56
C PRO A 153 -1.09 -1.95 -8.05
N ALA A 154 -2.35 -2.10 -8.44
CA ALA A 154 -2.75 -2.33 -9.83
C ALA A 154 -2.52 -1.09 -10.71
N THR A 155 -2.92 0.10 -10.25
CA THR A 155 -2.78 1.35 -11.01
C THR A 155 -1.34 1.80 -11.12
N VAL A 156 -0.54 1.67 -10.05
CA VAL A 156 0.91 1.94 -10.07
C VAL A 156 1.60 1.01 -11.07
N LEU A 157 1.32 -0.29 -11.00
CA LEU A 157 1.90 -1.29 -11.89
C LEU A 157 1.51 -1.05 -13.35
N GLY A 158 0.23 -0.75 -13.60
CA GLY A 158 -0.30 -0.44 -14.93
C GLY A 158 0.36 0.81 -15.51
N ALA A 159 0.39 1.92 -14.77
CA ALA A 159 0.99 3.16 -15.20
C ALA A 159 2.52 3.03 -15.43
N ALA A 160 3.21 2.34 -14.52
CA ALA A 160 4.64 2.12 -14.67
C ALA A 160 4.99 1.27 -15.88
N ARG A 161 4.22 0.20 -16.15
CA ARG A 161 4.42 -0.64 -17.36
C ARG A 161 4.12 0.09 -18.66
N GLU A 162 3.11 0.92 -18.66
CA GLU A 162 2.76 1.71 -19.84
C GLU A 162 3.82 2.74 -20.19
N LEU A 163 4.41 3.39 -19.19
CA LEU A 163 5.42 4.42 -19.39
C LEU A 163 6.85 3.88 -19.49
N ALA A 164 7.10 2.61 -19.14
CA ALA A 164 8.39 1.95 -19.31
C ALA A 164 8.53 1.37 -20.72
N ASP A 165 8.45 2.22 -21.72
CA ASP A 165 8.35 1.90 -23.15
C ASP A 165 9.67 1.94 -23.91
N HIS A 166 10.78 2.26 -23.25
CA HIS A 166 12.09 2.33 -23.91
C HIS A 166 12.51 0.97 -24.48
N PRO A 167 12.96 0.90 -25.75
CA PRO A 167 13.24 -0.39 -26.42
C PRO A 167 14.35 -1.19 -25.77
N ALA A 168 15.38 -0.54 -25.24
CA ALA A 168 16.50 -1.19 -24.58
C ALA A 168 16.50 -0.96 -23.06
N PRO A 169 16.77 -1.98 -22.23
CA PRO A 169 16.91 -1.79 -20.80
C PRO A 169 18.19 -1.02 -20.46
N CYS A 170 18.10 -0.18 -19.45
CA CYS A 170 19.23 0.50 -18.83
C CYS A 170 20.18 -0.54 -18.22
N GLN A 171 21.48 -0.36 -18.43
CA GLN A 171 22.49 -1.22 -17.82
C GLN A 171 22.64 -0.92 -16.32
N PRO A 172 23.04 -1.88 -15.47
CA PRO A 172 23.24 -1.66 -14.03
C PRO A 172 24.17 -0.47 -13.72
N ALA A 173 25.28 -0.35 -14.47
CA ALA A 173 26.21 0.76 -14.30
C ALA A 173 25.59 2.12 -14.68
N ASP A 174 24.71 2.16 -15.70
CA ASP A 174 24.00 3.38 -16.08
C ASP A 174 22.94 3.74 -15.02
N ALA A 175 22.20 2.77 -14.53
CA ALA A 175 21.24 2.94 -13.45
C ALA A 175 21.91 3.50 -12.18
N ARG A 176 23.10 2.99 -11.84
CA ARG A 176 23.89 3.50 -10.73
C ARG A 176 24.23 4.98 -10.93
N ARG A 177 24.70 5.36 -12.12
CA ARG A 177 25.00 6.77 -12.44
C ARG A 177 23.76 7.68 -12.37
N VAL A 178 22.60 7.17 -12.78
CA VAL A 178 21.34 7.90 -12.65
C VAL A 178 21.03 8.16 -11.17
N LEU A 179 21.12 7.13 -10.32
CA LEU A 179 20.86 7.26 -8.88
C LEU A 179 21.84 8.23 -8.21
N ASP A 180 23.13 8.13 -8.50
CA ASP A 180 24.17 9.01 -7.94
C ASP A 180 24.01 10.47 -8.38
N LEU A 181 23.57 10.70 -9.63
CA LEU A 181 23.33 12.05 -10.15
C LEU A 181 22.08 12.69 -9.50
N LEU A 182 21.02 11.91 -9.32
CA LEU A 182 19.77 12.41 -8.77
C LEU A 182 19.82 12.57 -7.25
N PHE A 183 20.55 11.68 -6.57
CA PHE A 183 20.61 11.62 -5.11
C PHE A 183 22.05 11.56 -4.63
N PRO A 184 22.82 12.65 -4.77
CA PRO A 184 24.20 12.71 -4.27
C PRO A 184 24.23 12.59 -2.73
N PRO A 185 25.38 12.26 -2.14
CA PRO A 185 25.54 12.18 -0.69
C PRO A 185 25.00 13.43 0.02
N GLY A 186 24.19 13.24 1.08
CA GLY A 186 23.56 14.31 1.83
C GLY A 186 22.21 14.82 1.29
N SER A 187 21.66 14.19 0.25
CA SER A 187 20.36 14.58 -0.33
C SER A 187 19.13 14.07 0.44
N GLY A 188 19.29 13.29 1.52
CA GLY A 188 18.18 12.72 2.27
C GLY A 188 18.58 12.15 3.63
N LEU A 189 17.69 11.36 4.21
CA LEU A 189 17.92 10.68 5.50
C LEU A 189 19.17 9.78 5.44
N ALA A 190 20.00 9.81 6.48
CA ALA A 190 21.27 9.08 6.53
C ALA A 190 21.11 7.57 6.28
N ALA A 191 20.09 6.93 6.87
CA ALA A 191 19.80 5.51 6.67
C ALA A 191 19.51 5.19 5.19
N GLY A 192 18.61 5.94 4.56
CA GLY A 192 18.29 5.75 3.14
C GLY A 192 19.47 6.05 2.22
N MET A 193 20.31 7.05 2.56
CA MET A 193 21.54 7.33 1.83
C MET A 193 22.54 6.18 1.92
N THR A 194 22.63 5.54 3.09
CA THR A 194 23.47 4.34 3.28
C THR A 194 22.95 3.18 2.43
N ASP A 195 21.63 2.95 2.44
CA ASP A 195 20.99 1.91 1.62
C ASP A 195 21.22 2.14 0.13
N LEU A 196 21.07 3.40 -0.31
CA LEU A 196 21.27 3.77 -1.72
C LEU A 196 22.75 3.62 -2.13
N ALA A 197 23.68 4.05 -1.28
CA ALA A 197 25.12 3.91 -1.51
C ALA A 197 25.57 2.45 -1.50
N GLY A 198 24.94 1.60 -0.70
CA GLY A 198 25.20 0.17 -0.61
C GLY A 198 24.68 -0.68 -1.77
N LEU A 199 23.88 -0.11 -2.69
CA LEU A 199 23.42 -0.84 -3.88
C LEU A 199 24.60 -1.19 -4.80
N THR A 200 24.75 -2.47 -5.10
CA THR A 200 25.74 -2.96 -6.05
C THR A 200 25.14 -3.11 -7.44
N GLU A 201 26.00 -3.23 -8.48
CA GLU A 201 25.52 -3.53 -9.83
C GLU A 201 24.83 -4.90 -9.90
N GLU A 202 25.23 -5.85 -9.05
CA GLU A 202 24.55 -7.15 -8.93
C GLU A 202 23.15 -7.01 -8.34
N ASP A 203 22.96 -6.13 -7.35
CA ASP A 203 21.64 -5.80 -6.82
C ASP A 203 20.76 -5.20 -7.92
N LEU A 204 21.27 -4.26 -8.68
CA LEU A 204 20.56 -3.65 -9.81
C LEU A 204 20.23 -4.68 -10.89
N ALA A 205 21.14 -5.61 -11.21
CA ALA A 205 20.85 -6.69 -12.15
C ALA A 205 19.72 -7.61 -11.65
N ARG A 206 19.67 -7.90 -10.35
CA ARG A 206 18.55 -8.65 -9.73
C ARG A 206 17.21 -7.88 -9.82
N GLU A 207 17.25 -6.57 -9.80
CA GLU A 207 16.08 -5.71 -10.01
C GLU A 207 15.74 -5.51 -11.50
N GLY A 208 16.39 -6.22 -12.42
CA GLY A 208 16.02 -6.32 -13.84
C GLY A 208 16.79 -5.37 -14.78
N PHE A 209 17.75 -4.60 -14.30
CA PHE A 209 18.61 -3.81 -15.16
C PHE A 209 19.51 -4.72 -16.02
N GLY A 210 19.75 -4.33 -17.27
CA GLY A 210 20.55 -5.10 -18.22
C GLY A 210 19.88 -6.37 -18.78
N SER A 211 18.64 -6.66 -18.40
CA SER A 211 17.93 -7.87 -18.85
C SER A 211 16.95 -7.55 -19.98
N ASP A 212 17.11 -8.17 -21.15
CA ASP A 212 16.16 -8.12 -22.27
C ASP A 212 14.92 -9.03 -22.05
N ALA A 213 14.68 -9.51 -20.84
CA ALA A 213 13.62 -10.46 -20.55
C ALA A 213 12.23 -9.86 -20.80
N THR A 214 11.78 -9.97 -22.04
CA THR A 214 10.36 -10.12 -22.33
C THR A 214 9.90 -11.40 -21.61
N THR A 215 9.04 -11.26 -20.62
CA THR A 215 8.54 -12.37 -19.81
C THR A 215 7.73 -13.32 -20.66
N THR A 216 8.40 -14.28 -21.29
CA THR A 216 7.78 -15.51 -21.75
C THR A 216 8.26 -16.58 -20.79
N GLY A 217 7.34 -17.07 -19.94
CA GLY A 217 7.60 -18.20 -19.07
C GLY A 217 7.98 -19.42 -19.90
N THR A 218 9.26 -19.75 -19.92
CA THR A 218 9.74 -21.04 -20.44
C THR A 218 10.69 -21.61 -19.41
N THR A 219 10.25 -22.67 -18.79
CA THR A 219 11.04 -23.54 -17.92
C THR A 219 12.23 -24.09 -18.69
N SER A 220 13.43 -23.59 -18.40
CA SER A 220 14.67 -24.12 -18.96
C SER A 220 15.10 -25.35 -18.18
N THR A 221 14.81 -26.53 -18.73
CA THR A 221 15.47 -27.77 -18.34
C THR A 221 16.78 -27.85 -19.14
N GLY A 222 17.89 -27.69 -18.46
CA GLY A 222 19.22 -27.87 -19.07
C GLY A 222 19.47 -29.31 -19.51
N ARG A 223 19.97 -29.46 -20.72
CA ARG A 223 20.70 -30.66 -21.13
C ARG A 223 21.75 -30.28 -22.15
N SER A 224 22.99 -30.44 -21.76
CA SER A 224 24.18 -30.43 -22.62
C SER A 224 24.23 -31.70 -23.51
N GLY A 225 24.66 -31.55 -24.74
CA GLY A 225 25.11 -32.72 -25.53
C GLY A 225 25.10 -32.51 -27.03
N VAL A 226 26.26 -32.16 -27.56
CA VAL A 226 26.92 -32.66 -28.80
C VAL A 226 26.07 -32.97 -30.05
N GLY A 227 26.34 -32.26 -31.17
CA GLY A 227 25.90 -32.57 -32.55
C GLY A 227 26.68 -33.72 -33.18
N PRO A 228 26.72 -33.97 -34.50
CA PRO A 228 26.07 -33.29 -35.62
C PRO A 228 25.43 -34.26 -36.68
N THR A 229 25.01 -33.67 -37.82
CA THR A 229 24.74 -34.22 -39.16
C THR A 229 23.39 -34.86 -39.51
N GLY A 230 22.71 -34.21 -40.43
CA GLY A 230 22.32 -34.83 -41.70
C GLY A 230 20.86 -35.19 -41.95
N THR A 231 20.33 -34.57 -42.95
CA THR A 231 19.37 -35.06 -43.95
C THR A 231 17.89 -34.73 -43.84
N THR A 232 17.50 -33.93 -44.77
CA THR A 232 16.19 -33.65 -45.40
C THR A 232 15.25 -34.88 -45.49
N ARG A 233 13.99 -34.72 -45.13
CA ARG A 233 12.85 -35.33 -45.85
C ARG A 233 11.49 -34.73 -45.49
N GLU A 234 10.71 -34.47 -46.50
CA GLU A 234 9.40 -33.87 -46.64
C GLU A 234 8.25 -34.78 -46.10
N PRO A 235 7.06 -34.19 -45.81
CA PRO A 235 5.93 -34.92 -45.18
C PRO A 235 4.97 -35.51 -46.20
N PRO A 236 4.06 -36.38 -45.81
CA PRO A 236 2.67 -36.23 -46.18
C PRO A 236 1.65 -36.64 -45.10
N PRO A 237 0.33 -36.66 -45.42
CA PRO A 237 -0.65 -35.82 -44.74
C PRO A 237 -1.71 -36.59 -43.90
N SER A 238 -2.45 -35.80 -43.14
CA SER A 238 -3.87 -35.89 -42.70
C SER A 238 -4.53 -37.26 -42.40
N SER A 239 -5.18 -37.35 -41.28
CA SER A 239 -6.64 -37.52 -41.19
C SER A 239 -7.11 -37.93 -39.77
N GLY A 240 -8.14 -37.22 -39.29
CA GLY A 240 -9.30 -37.81 -38.62
C GLY A 240 -9.37 -37.75 -37.10
N PRO A 241 -10.53 -37.48 -36.59
CA PRO A 241 -10.75 -37.11 -35.17
C PRO A 241 -11.13 -38.29 -34.30
N HIS A 242 -10.65 -38.30 -33.03
CA HIS A 242 -11.27 -39.13 -32.01
C HIS A 242 -11.58 -38.33 -30.73
N ARG A 243 -12.77 -38.51 -30.30
CA ARG A 243 -13.52 -37.95 -29.18
C ARG A 243 -13.05 -38.52 -27.83
N PRO A 244 -13.40 -37.90 -26.71
CA PRO A 244 -12.72 -37.99 -25.43
C PRO A 244 -13.23 -39.17 -24.55
N THR A 245 -12.34 -39.68 -23.74
CA THR A 245 -12.71 -40.51 -22.59
C THR A 245 -12.34 -39.82 -21.30
N THR A 246 -13.35 -39.64 -20.50
CA THR A 246 -13.34 -39.16 -19.13
C THR A 246 -12.52 -40.10 -18.23
N GLY A 247 -11.52 -39.54 -17.56
CA GLY A 247 -10.80 -40.24 -16.48
C GLY A 247 -10.71 -39.28 -15.27
N ARG A 248 -11.63 -39.50 -14.31
CA ARG A 248 -11.57 -38.90 -12.97
C ARG A 248 -10.45 -39.63 -12.21
N THR A 249 -9.38 -38.92 -11.88
CA THR A 249 -8.46 -39.35 -10.83
C THR A 249 -8.59 -38.38 -9.65
N ARG A 250 -9.13 -38.93 -8.57
CA ARG A 250 -9.11 -38.34 -7.24
C ARG A 250 -7.67 -38.30 -6.77
N LEU A 251 -7.13 -37.13 -6.49
CA LEU A 251 -5.86 -37.02 -5.78
C LEU A 251 -6.17 -36.79 -4.30
N THR A 252 -5.81 -37.79 -3.52
CA THR A 252 -5.88 -37.84 -2.07
C THR A 252 -4.81 -36.91 -1.49
N TRP A 253 -5.27 -36.00 -0.64
CA TRP A 253 -4.40 -35.16 0.18
C TRP A 253 -3.91 -35.97 1.39
N GLN A 254 -2.64 -36.27 1.46
CA GLN A 254 -1.98 -36.71 2.68
C GLN A 254 -0.63 -36.05 2.84
N GLY A 255 -0.54 -35.24 3.91
CA GLY A 255 0.57 -35.22 4.84
C GLY A 255 1.79 -34.41 4.50
N TRP A 256 1.89 -33.19 5.08
CA TRP A 256 3.20 -32.70 5.56
C TRP A 256 2.99 -32.03 6.91
N ALA A 257 3.24 -32.79 7.96
CA ALA A 257 3.50 -32.27 9.30
C ALA A 257 5.01 -32.25 9.50
N ALA A 258 5.55 -31.12 9.93
CA ALA A 258 6.82 -30.97 10.66
C ALA A 258 7.11 -29.45 10.77
N ALA A 259 7.38 -28.91 11.81
CA ALA A 259 8.14 -29.00 13.00
C ALA A 259 8.29 -27.55 13.51
N VAL A 260 7.62 -27.25 14.58
CA VAL A 260 7.84 -26.01 15.36
C VAL A 260 9.05 -26.27 16.24
N VAL A 261 10.13 -25.52 16.04
CA VAL A 261 11.26 -25.44 16.98
C VAL A 261 11.03 -24.21 17.85
N GLY A 262 10.69 -24.44 19.10
CA GLY A 262 10.63 -23.42 20.14
C GLY A 262 12.04 -22.98 20.57
N VAL A 263 12.24 -21.67 20.62
CA VAL A 263 13.37 -21.09 21.37
C VAL A 263 12.80 -20.44 22.61
N GLY A 264 13.03 -21.10 23.75
CA GLY A 264 12.77 -20.55 25.06
C GLY A 264 13.89 -19.59 25.47
N VAL A 265 13.50 -18.42 25.92
CA VAL A 265 14.42 -17.51 26.63
C VAL A 265 14.14 -17.60 28.12
N LEU A 266 15.07 -18.15 28.85
CA LEU A 266 15.17 -18.10 30.31
C LEU A 266 15.61 -16.71 30.75
N ALA A 267 14.78 -16.03 31.53
CA ALA A 267 15.21 -14.89 32.33
C ALA A 267 15.21 -15.31 33.80
N ALA A 268 16.39 -15.48 34.35
CA ALA A 268 16.63 -15.64 35.79
C ALA A 268 16.65 -14.26 36.43
N GLY A 269 15.88 -14.06 37.48
CA GLY A 269 15.93 -12.85 38.30
C GLY A 269 15.59 -13.16 39.76
N GLY A 270 16.55 -13.06 40.56
CA GLY A 270 16.86 -12.97 41.95
C GLY A 270 15.75 -13.02 43.02
N VAL A 271 15.94 -13.98 43.91
CA VAL A 271 15.31 -14.09 45.21
C VAL A 271 15.97 -13.13 46.18
N VAL A 272 15.21 -12.30 46.87
CA VAL A 272 15.61 -11.68 48.14
C VAL A 272 14.64 -12.12 49.22
N LEU A 273 15.17 -12.93 50.17
CA LEU A 273 14.54 -13.29 51.42
C LEU A 273 14.74 -12.13 52.41
N ALA A 274 13.67 -11.67 53.04
CA ALA A 274 13.74 -11.02 54.31
C ALA A 274 12.64 -11.57 55.23
N LEU A 275 13.10 -12.30 56.25
CA LEU A 275 12.35 -12.75 57.38
C LEU A 275 12.19 -11.62 58.37
N SER A 276 10.97 -11.33 58.85
CA SER A 276 10.72 -11.00 60.26
C SER A 276 9.23 -10.95 60.51
N GLY A 277 8.79 -11.74 61.47
CA GLY A 277 7.41 -11.90 61.84
C GLY A 277 6.89 -10.81 62.79
N SER A 278 5.61 -10.77 62.95
CA SER A 278 4.87 -10.70 64.20
C SER A 278 3.37 -10.69 63.92
N ASP A 279 2.70 -11.51 64.71
CA ASP A 279 1.24 -11.72 64.80
C ASP A 279 0.48 -10.44 65.02
N GLN A 280 -0.70 -10.32 64.38
CA GLN A 280 -1.94 -9.88 65.01
C GLN A 280 -3.15 -10.16 64.12
N ASP A 281 -4.08 -10.93 64.74
CA ASP A 281 -5.45 -11.13 64.28
C ASP A 281 -6.18 -9.79 64.04
N VAL A 282 -7.10 -9.74 63.10
CA VAL A 282 -8.54 -9.44 63.27
C VAL A 282 -9.21 -9.07 61.96
N ASN A 283 -10.20 -9.86 61.60
CA ASN A 283 -11.46 -9.57 60.89
C ASN A 283 -11.54 -8.96 59.49
N ALA A 284 -12.14 -9.77 58.67
CA ALA A 284 -13.40 -9.51 57.93
C ALA A 284 -13.36 -8.56 56.71
N ASP A 285 -13.83 -9.13 55.63
CA ASP A 285 -14.43 -8.49 54.46
C ASP A 285 -13.54 -7.51 53.67
N GLN A 286 -12.72 -8.08 52.82
CA GLN A 286 -12.37 -7.42 51.58
C GLN A 286 -12.77 -8.29 50.39
N PRO A 287 -13.59 -7.75 49.48
CA PRO A 287 -13.80 -8.41 48.22
C PRO A 287 -12.48 -8.48 47.50
N GLU A 288 -12.20 -9.65 46.95
CA GLU A 288 -11.06 -9.90 46.09
C GLU A 288 -10.98 -8.81 45.01
N SER A 289 -9.97 -7.97 45.13
CA SER A 289 -9.60 -7.05 44.06
C SER A 289 -9.08 -7.90 42.88
N SER A 290 -10.00 -8.24 42.02
CA SER A 290 -9.68 -8.65 40.64
C SER A 290 -8.67 -7.65 40.10
N ALA A 291 -7.52 -8.10 39.69
CA ALA A 291 -6.59 -7.31 38.94
C ALA A 291 -7.36 -6.65 37.79
N GLY A 292 -7.59 -5.36 37.91
CA GLY A 292 -8.36 -4.59 36.96
C GLY A 292 -7.62 -4.67 35.61
N GLU A 293 -8.16 -5.44 34.69
CA GLU A 293 -8.00 -5.11 33.28
C GLU A 293 -8.42 -3.65 33.16
N ASN A 294 -7.48 -2.79 32.82
CA ASN A 294 -7.76 -1.42 32.41
C ASN A 294 -8.58 -1.50 31.12
N THR A 295 -9.85 -1.75 31.23
CA THR A 295 -10.81 -1.59 30.15
C THR A 295 -10.88 -0.09 29.90
N ALA A 296 -10.15 0.37 28.91
CA ALA A 296 -10.24 1.72 28.42
C ALA A 296 -11.72 2.01 28.14
N GLU A 297 -12.30 3.02 28.79
CA GLU A 297 -13.71 3.34 28.68
C GLU A 297 -13.93 4.09 27.36
N TYR A 298 -14.50 3.40 26.37
CA TYR A 298 -14.91 3.99 25.09
C TYR A 298 -16.25 4.67 25.25
N ARG A 299 -16.31 5.94 24.85
CA ARG A 299 -17.55 6.69 24.75
C ARG A 299 -18.00 6.71 23.30
N GLU A 300 -19.16 6.16 23.01
CA GLU A 300 -19.78 6.24 21.70
C GLU A 300 -20.19 7.68 21.39
N VAL A 301 -19.75 8.22 20.27
CA VAL A 301 -20.07 9.57 19.80
C VAL A 301 -21.19 9.52 18.78
N ALA A 302 -21.13 8.58 17.87
CA ALA A 302 -22.14 8.32 16.86
C ALA A 302 -22.13 6.84 16.50
N ALA A 303 -23.28 6.31 16.13
CA ALA A 303 -23.40 4.96 15.57
C ALA A 303 -24.46 4.94 14.46
N ASP A 304 -24.28 4.05 13.50
CA ASP A 304 -25.20 3.77 12.41
C ASP A 304 -25.20 2.28 12.13
N SER A 305 -26.34 1.73 11.72
CA SER A 305 -26.48 0.32 11.39
C SER A 305 -27.48 0.13 10.26
N GLY A 306 -27.11 -0.71 9.28
CA GLY A 306 -27.95 -0.96 8.12
C GLY A 306 -27.54 -2.21 7.34
N THR A 307 -28.26 -2.45 6.24
CA THR A 307 -28.00 -3.57 5.33
C THR A 307 -27.31 -3.15 4.01
N GLY A 308 -27.13 -1.85 3.79
CA GLY A 308 -26.50 -1.30 2.58
C GLY A 308 -24.98 -1.31 2.65
N CYS A 309 -24.37 -2.48 2.74
CA CYS A 309 -22.93 -2.61 2.97
C CYS A 309 -22.07 -1.99 1.87
N ALA A 310 -22.43 -2.22 0.62
CA ALA A 310 -21.72 -1.67 -0.52
C ALA A 310 -21.82 -0.15 -0.64
N ASP A 311 -22.92 0.45 -0.17
CA ASP A 311 -23.13 1.89 -0.21
C ASP A 311 -22.24 2.62 0.81
N ASN A 312 -21.81 1.91 1.86
CA ASN A 312 -20.97 2.39 2.94
C ASN A 312 -19.53 1.85 2.84
N ALA A 313 -19.05 1.62 1.63
CA ALA A 313 -17.71 1.12 1.34
C ALA A 313 -17.13 1.80 0.11
N PHE A 314 -15.82 1.72 -0.06
CA PHE A 314 -15.11 2.31 -1.20
C PHE A 314 -14.08 1.35 -1.81
N GLY A 315 -13.60 1.66 -3.00
CA GLY A 315 -12.59 0.86 -3.71
C GLY A 315 -13.09 -0.53 -4.12
N ASP A 316 -12.17 -1.50 -4.12
CA ASP A 316 -12.46 -2.89 -4.46
C ASP A 316 -13.42 -3.53 -3.46
N VAL A 317 -13.37 -3.09 -2.19
CA VAL A 317 -14.30 -3.53 -1.13
C VAL A 317 -15.75 -3.23 -1.51
N ARG A 318 -16.05 -2.03 -2.00
CA ARG A 318 -17.39 -1.69 -2.52
C ARG A 318 -17.80 -2.61 -3.68
N THR A 319 -16.91 -2.84 -4.63
CA THR A 319 -17.20 -3.68 -5.80
C THR A 319 -17.48 -5.12 -5.37
N TRP A 320 -16.69 -5.64 -4.45
CA TRP A 320 -16.86 -6.98 -3.90
C TRP A 320 -18.16 -7.13 -3.11
N LEU A 321 -18.51 -6.13 -2.28
CA LEU A 321 -19.76 -6.12 -1.50
C LEU A 321 -21.03 -6.04 -2.37
N ARG A 322 -20.94 -5.53 -3.59
CA ARG A 322 -22.09 -5.59 -4.55
C ARG A 322 -22.37 -7.01 -5.06
N GLU A 323 -21.38 -7.89 -5.01
CA GLU A 323 -21.48 -9.29 -5.45
C GLU A 323 -21.66 -10.23 -4.24
N HIS A 324 -21.21 -9.82 -3.06
CA HIS A 324 -21.21 -10.60 -1.82
C HIS A 324 -21.74 -9.73 -0.66
N ASP A 325 -23.05 -9.46 -0.71
CA ASP A 325 -23.66 -8.54 0.25
C ASP A 325 -23.52 -9.04 1.70
N CYS A 326 -23.34 -8.12 2.63
CA CYS A 326 -23.36 -8.46 4.04
C CYS A 326 -24.78 -8.40 4.61
N SER A 327 -25.07 -9.17 5.65
CA SER A 327 -26.36 -9.18 6.30
C SER A 327 -26.63 -7.89 7.08
N THR A 328 -25.59 -7.37 7.75
CA THR A 328 -25.61 -6.10 8.47
C THR A 328 -24.24 -5.47 8.49
N LEU A 329 -24.22 -4.13 8.47
CA LEU A 329 -23.04 -3.32 8.71
C LEU A 329 -23.39 -2.31 9.82
N SER A 330 -22.69 -2.38 10.96
CA SER A 330 -22.78 -1.38 12.02
C SER A 330 -21.47 -0.60 12.04
N ARG A 331 -21.57 0.73 12.15
CA ARG A 331 -20.40 1.64 12.19
C ARG A 331 -20.53 2.59 13.37
N GLY A 332 -19.42 2.91 14.01
CA GLY A 332 -19.43 3.83 15.16
C GLY A 332 -18.16 4.66 15.25
N LEU A 333 -18.32 5.85 15.83
CA LEU A 333 -17.24 6.71 16.27
C LEU A 333 -17.14 6.63 17.79
N LEU A 334 -15.97 6.33 18.29
CA LEU A 334 -15.69 6.12 19.70
C LEU A 334 -14.60 7.09 20.17
N ASP A 335 -14.82 7.71 21.30
CA ASP A 335 -13.89 8.60 21.98
C ASP A 335 -13.21 7.87 23.14
N LEU A 336 -11.92 8.07 23.29
CA LEU A 336 -11.11 7.46 24.33
C LEU A 336 -10.05 8.45 24.80
N SER A 337 -9.79 8.50 26.10
CA SER A 337 -8.65 9.26 26.63
C SER A 337 -7.55 8.32 27.10
N VAL A 338 -6.34 8.49 26.58
CA VAL A 338 -5.16 7.73 26.98
C VAL A 338 -4.08 8.69 27.48
N ASN A 339 -3.73 8.59 28.75
CA ASN A 339 -2.75 9.48 29.40
C ASN A 339 -3.06 10.97 29.21
N GLY A 340 -4.33 11.33 29.21
CA GLY A 340 -4.80 12.72 29.05
C GLY A 340 -4.81 13.24 27.61
N ARG A 341 -4.54 12.40 26.62
CA ARG A 341 -4.67 12.72 25.19
C ARG A 341 -5.91 12.03 24.62
N ALA A 342 -6.64 12.74 23.80
CA ALA A 342 -7.82 12.19 23.13
C ALA A 342 -7.41 11.31 21.94
N VAL A 343 -8.06 10.16 21.84
CA VAL A 343 -7.96 9.21 20.74
C VAL A 343 -9.33 9.02 20.13
N GLY A 344 -9.45 9.26 18.83
CA GLY A 344 -10.64 8.92 18.05
C GLY A 344 -10.50 7.53 17.46
N VAL A 345 -11.58 6.74 17.56
CA VAL A 345 -11.64 5.40 16.98
C VAL A 345 -12.87 5.27 16.09
N SER A 346 -12.68 4.80 14.87
CA SER A 346 -13.76 4.30 14.02
C SER A 346 -13.83 2.79 14.15
N LEU A 347 -15.01 2.26 14.42
CA LEU A 347 -15.30 0.82 14.51
C LEU A 347 -16.36 0.47 13.47
N ALA A 348 -16.10 -0.53 12.64
CA ALA A 348 -17.09 -1.13 11.75
C ALA A 348 -17.23 -2.63 12.07
N VAL A 349 -18.46 -3.12 12.03
CA VAL A 349 -18.83 -4.51 12.27
C VAL A 349 -19.69 -4.98 11.11
N ALA A 350 -19.15 -5.86 10.27
CA ALA A 350 -19.84 -6.44 9.12
C ALA A 350 -20.16 -7.91 9.39
N THR A 351 -21.44 -8.30 9.26
CA THR A 351 -21.90 -9.67 9.43
C THR A 351 -22.31 -10.26 8.07
N PHE A 352 -21.82 -11.43 7.75
CA PHE A 352 -22.09 -12.14 6.50
C PHE A 352 -22.98 -13.36 6.70
N ALA A 353 -23.36 -14.00 5.60
CA ALA A 353 -24.18 -15.20 5.67
C ALA A 353 -23.40 -16.44 6.18
N ASP A 354 -22.11 -16.47 5.98
CA ASP A 354 -21.24 -17.60 6.33
C ASP A 354 -19.80 -17.13 6.62
N GLU A 355 -19.02 -18.03 7.25
CA GLU A 355 -17.63 -17.78 7.65
C GLU A 355 -16.66 -17.66 6.50
N ASP A 356 -16.90 -18.36 5.39
CA ASP A 356 -16.01 -18.33 4.22
C ASP A 356 -16.09 -16.96 3.54
N THR A 357 -17.30 -16.40 3.41
CA THR A 357 -17.54 -15.05 2.90
C THR A 357 -16.93 -14.00 3.81
N ALA A 358 -17.09 -14.14 5.13
CA ALA A 358 -16.47 -13.26 6.12
C ALA A 358 -14.93 -13.30 6.05
N GLY A 359 -14.36 -14.48 5.87
CA GLY A 359 -12.92 -14.68 5.68
C GLY A 359 -12.40 -13.96 4.44
N ALA A 360 -13.07 -14.13 3.30
CA ALA A 360 -12.70 -13.47 2.04
C ALA A 360 -12.81 -11.93 2.15
N PHE A 361 -13.79 -11.43 2.88
CA PHE A 361 -13.93 -10.00 3.16
C PHE A 361 -12.79 -9.48 4.05
N GLN A 362 -12.43 -10.21 5.11
CA GLN A 362 -11.31 -9.84 5.98
C GLN A 362 -10.01 -9.77 5.17
N ASP A 363 -9.69 -10.78 4.38
CA ASP A 363 -8.50 -10.80 3.51
C ASP A 363 -8.47 -9.60 2.55
N LEU A 364 -9.65 -9.19 2.05
CA LEU A 364 -9.77 -8.06 1.15
C LEU A 364 -9.51 -6.74 1.86
N VAL A 365 -10.10 -6.48 3.03
CA VAL A 365 -9.91 -5.22 3.78
C VAL A 365 -8.52 -5.09 4.40
N GLU A 366 -7.85 -6.22 4.69
CA GLU A 366 -6.46 -6.25 5.13
C GLU A 366 -5.46 -6.02 3.98
N SER A 367 -5.92 -6.18 2.74
CA SER A 367 -5.08 -5.97 1.56
C SER A 367 -4.89 -4.49 1.28
N PRO A 368 -3.66 -3.94 1.35
CA PRO A 368 -3.41 -2.51 1.17
C PRO A 368 -3.91 -1.99 -0.18
N GLY A 369 -4.58 -0.83 -0.17
CA GLY A 369 -5.03 -0.14 -1.38
C GLY A 369 -6.28 -0.73 -2.04
N ARG A 370 -6.95 -1.71 -1.42
CA ARG A 370 -8.20 -2.29 -1.92
C ARG A 370 -9.45 -1.49 -1.54
N GLY A 371 -9.31 -0.44 -0.75
CA GLY A 371 -10.43 0.30 -0.20
C GLY A 371 -10.79 -0.20 1.20
N GLY A 372 -12.01 0.09 1.65
CA GLY A 372 -12.46 -0.24 3.00
C GLY A 372 -13.93 0.08 3.21
N VAL A 373 -14.33 0.03 4.47
CA VAL A 373 -15.62 0.53 4.93
C VAL A 373 -15.47 2.02 5.23
N ASP A 374 -16.42 2.83 4.77
CA ASP A 374 -16.46 4.26 5.07
C ASP A 374 -16.76 4.47 6.57
N ASP A 375 -15.98 5.34 7.20
CA ASP A 375 -16.27 5.81 8.55
C ASP A 375 -17.36 6.89 8.53
N LEU A 376 -17.96 7.17 9.69
CA LEU A 376 -19.07 8.13 9.77
C LEU A 376 -18.63 9.59 9.55
N LEU A 377 -17.35 9.94 9.70
CA LEU A 377 -16.86 11.29 9.35
C LEU A 377 -16.93 11.51 7.85
N ARG A 378 -16.61 10.49 7.05
CA ARG A 378 -16.77 10.54 5.58
C ARG A 378 -18.22 10.70 5.14
N ASP A 379 -19.16 10.21 5.94
CA ASP A 379 -20.60 10.40 5.71
C ASP A 379 -21.11 11.76 6.22
N GLY A 380 -20.22 12.62 6.72
CA GLY A 380 -20.54 13.98 7.14
C GLY A 380 -21.02 14.09 8.58
N HIS A 381 -20.81 13.08 9.43
CA HIS A 381 -21.05 13.24 10.87
C HIS A 381 -20.05 14.23 11.46
N GLU A 382 -20.57 15.20 12.21
CA GLU A 382 -19.76 16.18 12.91
C GLU A 382 -19.21 15.60 14.23
N TRP A 383 -17.91 15.75 14.43
CA TRP A 383 -17.22 15.39 15.66
C TRP A 383 -16.29 16.51 16.13
N PRO A 384 -16.82 17.57 16.78
CA PRO A 384 -16.06 18.78 17.09
C PRO A 384 -14.81 18.59 17.97
N THR A 385 -14.76 17.50 18.75
CA THR A 385 -13.64 17.17 19.66
C THR A 385 -12.84 15.96 19.18
N GLY A 386 -13.21 15.39 18.04
CA GLY A 386 -12.57 14.23 17.45
C GLY A 386 -11.48 14.59 16.44
N PRO A 387 -10.93 13.58 15.76
CA PRO A 387 -10.03 13.79 14.65
C PRO A 387 -10.80 14.34 13.43
N ASP A 388 -10.09 15.00 12.53
CA ASP A 388 -10.66 15.46 11.25
C ASP A 388 -10.91 14.28 10.28
N ASP A 389 -10.08 13.24 10.35
CA ASP A 389 -10.20 12.01 9.55
C ASP A 389 -9.45 10.84 10.21
N PHE A 390 -9.53 9.66 9.58
CA PHE A 390 -8.76 8.45 9.96
C PHE A 390 -7.59 8.15 9.02
N HIS A 391 -7.07 9.17 8.35
CA HIS A 391 -5.89 8.98 7.49
C HIS A 391 -4.65 8.61 8.30
N GLY A 392 -3.95 7.55 7.88
CA GLY A 392 -2.77 7.05 8.59
C GLY A 392 -3.08 6.40 9.95
N ALA A 393 -4.33 6.01 10.21
CA ALA A 393 -4.75 5.36 11.44
C ALA A 393 -4.00 4.07 11.72
N ALA A 394 -3.85 3.74 12.99
CA ALA A 394 -3.59 2.36 13.39
C ALA A 394 -4.81 1.51 13.03
N PHE A 395 -4.61 0.49 12.22
CA PHE A 395 -5.65 -0.36 11.63
C PHE A 395 -5.53 -1.78 12.18
N VAL A 396 -6.64 -2.33 12.65
CA VAL A 396 -6.72 -3.71 13.17
C VAL A 396 -8.05 -4.32 12.77
N THR A 397 -8.03 -5.58 12.42
CA THR A 397 -9.25 -6.38 12.18
C THR A 397 -9.32 -7.57 13.12
N SER A 398 -10.51 -8.11 13.28
CA SER A 398 -10.73 -9.43 13.87
C SER A 398 -11.94 -10.09 13.22
N ARG A 399 -11.99 -11.41 13.25
CA ARG A 399 -13.13 -12.18 12.77
C ARG A 399 -13.55 -13.20 13.81
N GLU A 400 -14.85 -13.31 14.02
CA GLU A 400 -15.47 -14.34 14.84
C GLU A 400 -16.66 -14.93 14.08
N GLY A 401 -16.49 -16.18 13.60
CA GLY A 401 -17.46 -16.81 12.71
C GLY A 401 -17.70 -15.98 11.45
N ALA A 402 -18.95 -15.61 11.21
CA ALA A 402 -19.38 -14.80 10.07
C ALA A 402 -19.32 -13.28 10.29
N GLU A 403 -18.78 -12.84 11.43
CA GLU A 403 -18.63 -11.42 11.77
C GLU A 403 -17.19 -10.95 11.61
N VAL A 404 -17.00 -9.85 10.91
CA VAL A 404 -15.69 -9.15 10.76
C VAL A 404 -15.77 -7.78 11.41
N ARG A 405 -14.83 -7.49 12.30
CA ARG A 405 -14.69 -6.21 12.98
C ARG A 405 -13.45 -5.50 12.46
N ILE A 406 -13.58 -4.21 12.20
CA ILE A 406 -12.52 -3.34 11.68
C ILE A 406 -12.43 -2.13 12.59
N ALA A 407 -11.26 -1.87 13.17
CA ALA A 407 -11.04 -0.70 14.00
C ALA A 407 -9.88 0.14 13.46
N GLN A 408 -10.07 1.46 13.44
CA GLN A 408 -9.09 2.46 13.08
C GLN A 408 -8.94 3.43 14.26
N ALA A 409 -7.70 3.75 14.65
CA ALA A 409 -7.46 4.67 15.76
C ALA A 409 -6.45 5.75 15.38
N VAL A 410 -6.74 6.99 15.74
CA VAL A 410 -5.87 8.16 15.53
C VAL A 410 -5.86 9.05 16.77
N TRP A 411 -4.83 9.87 16.94
CA TRP A 411 -4.88 10.96 17.92
C TRP A 411 -5.85 12.03 17.42
N SER A 412 -6.72 12.55 18.29
CA SER A 412 -7.62 13.66 17.93
C SER A 412 -6.86 14.96 17.66
N GLU A 413 -5.67 15.10 18.24
CA GLU A 413 -4.75 16.20 17.96
C GLU A 413 -3.36 15.65 17.70
N GLY A 414 -2.71 16.10 16.62
CA GLY A 414 -1.39 15.66 16.21
C GLY A 414 -1.43 14.62 15.08
N GLY A 415 -0.28 14.27 14.54
CA GLY A 415 -0.19 13.33 13.41
C GLY A 415 -0.56 11.90 13.77
N ALA A 416 -1.15 11.18 12.85
CA ALA A 416 -1.39 9.75 12.93
C ALA A 416 -0.11 8.97 12.60
N ASP A 417 0.19 7.93 13.38
CA ASP A 417 1.23 6.94 13.09
C ASP A 417 0.61 5.54 13.20
N PRO A 418 0.46 4.82 12.08
CA PRO A 418 -0.12 3.47 12.09
C PRO A 418 0.69 2.47 12.92
N GLN A 419 1.93 2.78 13.28
CA GLN A 419 2.80 1.95 14.12
C GLN A 419 2.84 2.41 15.60
N ASP A 420 2.12 3.47 15.97
CA ASP A 420 2.02 3.91 17.37
C ASP A 420 1.40 2.80 18.22
N ALA A 421 2.17 2.31 19.21
CA ALA A 421 1.76 1.20 20.06
C ALA A 421 0.47 1.50 20.87
N THR A 422 0.25 2.76 21.22
CA THR A 422 -0.93 3.22 21.95
C THR A 422 -2.17 3.19 21.06
N LEU A 423 -2.06 3.70 19.83
CA LEU A 423 -3.14 3.65 18.85
C LEU A 423 -3.45 2.22 18.44
N GLN A 424 -2.44 1.38 18.26
CA GLN A 424 -2.61 -0.05 17.99
C GLN A 424 -3.33 -0.76 19.15
N ALA A 425 -3.02 -0.42 20.40
CA ALA A 425 -3.72 -0.96 21.56
C ALA A 425 -5.17 -0.45 21.63
N ALA A 426 -5.40 0.84 21.37
CA ALA A 426 -6.73 1.41 21.29
C ALA A 426 -7.58 0.71 20.22
N ALA A 427 -7.08 0.57 18.99
CA ALA A 427 -7.80 -0.14 17.93
C ALA A 427 -8.12 -1.60 18.31
N ARG A 428 -7.14 -2.36 18.84
CA ARG A 428 -7.38 -3.75 19.30
C ARG A 428 -8.44 -3.86 20.38
N ASN A 429 -8.46 -2.95 21.34
CA ASN A 429 -9.43 -2.97 22.43
C ASN A 429 -10.83 -2.56 21.93
N ALA A 430 -10.91 -1.63 20.96
CA ALA A 430 -12.17 -1.22 20.36
C ALA A 430 -12.90 -2.36 19.64
N LEU A 431 -12.18 -3.37 19.13
CA LEU A 431 -12.79 -4.56 18.52
C LEU A 431 -13.72 -5.34 19.49
N ARG A 432 -13.65 -5.08 20.81
CA ARG A 432 -14.51 -5.71 21.83
C ARG A 432 -15.73 -4.87 22.18
N VAL A 433 -15.81 -3.64 21.66
CA VAL A 433 -16.92 -2.73 21.93
C VAL A 433 -18.15 -3.16 21.12
N ASN A 434 -19.31 -3.17 21.76
CA ASN A 434 -20.58 -3.37 21.08
C ASN A 434 -21.20 -2.00 20.80
N LEU A 435 -21.41 -1.68 19.53
CA LEU A 435 -22.15 -0.48 19.11
C LEU A 435 -23.63 -0.63 19.46
N ARG A 436 -24.26 0.46 19.84
CA ARG A 436 -25.66 0.49 20.31
C ARG A 436 -26.59 1.15 19.31
#